data_c1be36a041383ae23abbb84bc00ec22a
#
_entry.id   c1be36a041383ae23abbb84bc00ec22a
#
_cell.length_a   1.000
_cell.length_b   1.000
_cell.length_c   1.000
_cell.angle_alpha   90.00
_cell.angle_beta   90.00
_cell.angle_gamma   90.00
#
_symmetry.space_group_name_H-M   'P 1'
#
loop_
_entity.id
_entity.type
_entity.pdbx_description
1 polymer ?
#
loop_
_entity_poly.entity_id
_entity_poly.type
_entity_poly.pdbx_seq_one_letter_code
_entity_poly.pdbx_strand_id
1 'polypeptide(L)'
;MRSILAAALLACLAAAPPAAAQASTRAEPATIDIVFNPPTDAPMRYRVARDRAARTSRPGMSASWVEELRFTRAGDGFIAHWRMEAASLPPEMRAPGIAPMIAPFTGEPIAFDLDAEGTVLRVRDWPAAQVRILAAVDAAGQLIPAADRDKVMPQVRAMFTGLTAETAPSALLRNVEPLFGGGGLSMHVGEEISTPIEQPVPLLGGSVAMDVTITLSAAEPGRTATLTSRSDYDPDSFKRLLTQLADRFTPAEKAARTQELEQMLPEMLLSETGTTLIDLPSGMPLRYENRRIATIDGKTVPVESLALTWLR
;
A
#
# COMPACT_ATOMS: atom_id res chain seq x y z
N MET A 1 61.40 70.98 14.84
CA MET A 1 61.89 71.20 16.23
C MET A 1 61.42 70.00 17.09
N ARG A 2 62.41 69.29 17.62
CA ARG A 2 62.42 68.64 18.93
C ARG A 2 61.35 67.56 19.14
N SER A 3 61.54 66.44 19.59
CA SER A 3 62.69 65.64 20.19
C SER A 3 62.01 64.44 20.85
N ILE A 4 62.47 63.27 20.55
CA ILE A 4 62.94 62.21 21.50
C ILE A 4 61.97 61.87 22.65
N LEU A 5 61.47 60.63 22.69
CA LEU A 5 61.85 59.68 23.71
C LEU A 5 61.38 58.25 23.40
N ALA A 6 62.39 57.41 23.40
CA ALA A 6 62.19 55.93 23.37
C ALA A 6 61.77 55.44 24.72
N ALA A 7 60.85 54.48 24.77
CA ALA A 7 60.74 53.59 25.92
C ALA A 7 60.32 52.21 25.45
N ALA A 8 61.24 51.27 25.60
CA ALA A 8 61.06 49.86 25.40
C ALA A 8 60.04 49.31 26.37
N LEU A 9 59.03 48.58 25.87
CA LEU A 9 58.30 47.61 26.70
C LEU A 9 58.26 46.26 25.94
N LEU A 10 59.17 45.37 26.36
CA LEU A 10 59.05 43.97 26.09
C LEU A 10 57.81 43.46 26.83
N ALA A 11 56.77 43.15 26.11
CA ALA A 11 55.61 42.43 26.64
C ALA A 11 55.58 41.03 26.01
N CYS A 12 55.63 40.04 26.90
CA CYS A 12 55.62 38.62 26.64
C CYS A 12 54.53 38.24 25.66
N LEU A 13 54.88 37.73 24.47
CA LEU A 13 54.04 36.88 23.66
C LEU A 13 53.88 35.54 24.38
N ALA A 14 52.84 35.43 25.18
CA ALA A 14 52.32 34.14 25.63
C ALA A 14 51.76 33.46 24.40
N ALA A 15 52.47 32.46 23.89
CA ALA A 15 51.95 31.55 22.85
C ALA A 15 50.75 30.82 23.45
N ALA A 16 49.55 31.20 23.01
CA ALA A 16 48.39 30.40 23.26
C ALA A 16 48.58 29.06 22.54
N PRO A 17 48.36 27.91 23.22
CA PRO A 17 48.43 26.62 22.56
C PRO A 17 47.33 26.62 21.44
N PRO A 18 47.64 26.01 20.27
CA PRO A 18 46.64 25.87 19.22
C PRO A 18 45.46 25.09 19.84
N ALA A 19 44.28 25.71 19.87
CA ALA A 19 43.05 25.01 20.16
C ALA A 19 43.00 23.85 19.19
N ALA A 20 43.25 22.64 19.67
CA ALA A 20 43.04 21.41 18.94
C ALA A 20 41.55 21.48 18.51
N ALA A 21 41.31 21.76 17.26
CA ALA A 21 40.01 21.58 16.66
C ALA A 21 39.64 20.11 16.90
N GLN A 22 38.82 19.87 17.92
CA GLN A 22 38.19 18.58 18.08
C GLN A 22 37.36 18.40 16.82
N ALA A 23 37.95 17.64 15.87
CA ALA A 23 37.17 17.11 14.77
C ALA A 23 36.04 16.35 15.43
N SER A 24 34.88 16.98 15.45
CA SER A 24 33.63 16.33 15.82
C SER A 24 33.49 15.18 14.84
N THR A 25 33.93 14.00 15.24
CA THR A 25 33.61 12.77 14.50
C THR A 25 32.10 12.70 14.53
N ARG A 26 31.48 13.21 13.47
CA ARG A 26 30.06 13.06 13.22
C ARG A 26 29.85 11.55 13.17
N ALA A 27 29.28 11.00 14.21
CA ALA A 27 28.93 9.58 14.24
C ALA A 27 28.14 9.29 12.96
N GLU A 28 28.58 8.31 12.21
CA GLU A 28 27.80 7.86 11.05
C GLU A 28 26.37 7.58 11.54
N PRO A 29 25.35 8.06 10.81
CA PRO A 29 23.97 7.82 11.20
C PRO A 29 23.75 6.31 11.30
N ALA A 30 23.18 5.86 12.40
CA ALA A 30 22.91 4.43 12.61
C ALA A 30 21.98 3.91 11.51
N THR A 31 22.36 2.79 10.93
CA THR A 31 21.51 2.05 9.98
C THR A 31 20.37 1.37 10.76
N ILE A 32 19.19 1.44 10.24
CA ILE A 32 17.98 0.79 10.77
C ILE A 32 17.60 -0.34 9.82
N ASP A 33 17.67 -1.55 10.34
CA ASP A 33 17.24 -2.75 9.63
C ASP A 33 15.79 -3.06 9.99
N ILE A 34 14.93 -3.21 8.99
CA ILE A 34 13.55 -3.64 9.14
C ILE A 34 13.48 -5.11 8.71
N VAL A 35 13.33 -5.99 9.70
CA VAL A 35 13.28 -7.44 9.48
C VAL A 35 11.86 -7.92 9.65
N PHE A 36 11.33 -8.66 8.67
CA PHE A 36 10.01 -9.28 8.76
C PHE A 36 10.07 -10.48 9.71
N ASN A 37 9.52 -10.33 10.90
CA ASN A 37 9.50 -11.37 11.94
C ASN A 37 8.17 -11.32 12.71
N PRO A 38 7.04 -11.58 12.03
CA PRO A 38 5.73 -11.46 12.65
C PRO A 38 5.54 -12.45 13.79
N PRO A 39 4.74 -12.13 14.83
CA PRO A 39 4.36 -13.06 15.89
C PRO A 39 3.68 -14.31 15.30
N THR A 40 4.12 -15.50 15.75
CA THR A 40 3.56 -16.79 15.28
C THR A 40 2.70 -17.48 16.33
N ASP A 41 2.70 -17.00 17.57
CA ASP A 41 2.01 -17.56 18.73
C ASP A 41 0.56 -17.05 18.89
N ALA A 42 0.27 -15.87 18.35
CA ALA A 42 -1.05 -15.25 18.47
C ALA A 42 -1.48 -14.60 17.15
N PRO A 43 -2.80 -14.50 16.89
CA PRO A 43 -3.29 -13.76 15.75
C PRO A 43 -3.07 -12.26 15.95
N MET A 44 -2.72 -11.57 14.87
CA MET A 44 -2.67 -10.13 14.78
C MET A 44 -4.01 -9.62 14.25
N ARG A 45 -4.56 -8.59 14.87
CA ARG A 45 -5.83 -8.00 14.48
C ARG A 45 -5.60 -6.56 14.06
N TYR A 46 -6.05 -6.21 12.86
CA TYR A 46 -5.95 -4.87 12.31
C TYR A 46 -7.33 -4.25 12.12
N ARG A 47 -7.53 -3.07 12.69
CA ARG A 47 -8.66 -2.23 12.28
C ARG A 47 -8.32 -1.63 10.93
N VAL A 48 -9.15 -1.92 9.95
CA VAL A 48 -9.14 -1.29 8.63
C VAL A 48 -10.18 -0.18 8.64
N ALA A 49 -9.80 1.03 8.26
CA ALA A 49 -10.72 2.13 8.00
C ALA A 49 -10.49 2.61 6.57
N ARG A 50 -11.56 2.72 5.80
CA ARG A 50 -11.51 3.12 4.40
C ARG A 50 -12.57 4.16 4.11
N ASP A 51 -12.11 5.31 3.59
CA ASP A 51 -12.97 6.37 3.12
C ASP A 51 -12.78 6.54 1.62
N ARG A 52 -13.87 6.62 0.90
CA ARG A 52 -13.89 6.92 -0.52
C ARG A 52 -14.73 8.15 -0.75
N ALA A 53 -14.17 9.13 -1.45
CA ALA A 53 -14.89 10.35 -1.79
C ALA A 53 -16.13 10.06 -2.68
N ALA A 54 -17.16 10.84 -2.47
CA ALA A 54 -18.32 10.85 -3.37
C ALA A 54 -17.91 11.29 -4.78
N ARG A 55 -18.51 10.67 -5.79
CA ARG A 55 -18.40 11.07 -7.21
C ARG A 55 -19.79 11.31 -7.76
N THR A 56 -19.88 11.97 -8.91
CA THR A 56 -21.17 12.31 -9.56
C THR A 56 -22.11 11.11 -9.73
N SER A 57 -21.54 9.91 -9.94
CA SER A 57 -22.31 8.67 -10.15
C SER A 57 -22.31 7.71 -8.95
N ARG A 58 -21.63 8.04 -7.85
CA ARG A 58 -21.51 7.15 -6.68
C ARG A 58 -21.44 7.96 -5.38
N PRO A 59 -22.23 7.58 -4.35
CA PRO A 59 -22.08 8.17 -3.03
C PRO A 59 -20.69 7.86 -2.47
N GLY A 60 -20.20 8.73 -1.60
CA GLY A 60 -19.03 8.45 -0.78
C GLY A 60 -19.28 7.25 0.12
N MET A 61 -18.22 6.62 0.57
CA MET A 61 -18.27 5.47 1.48
C MET A 61 -17.25 5.68 2.59
N SER A 62 -17.69 5.51 3.83
CA SER A 62 -16.81 5.39 4.99
C SER A 62 -17.15 4.07 5.69
N ALA A 63 -16.17 3.22 5.85
CA ALA A 63 -16.36 1.91 6.46
C ALA A 63 -15.16 1.53 7.32
N SER A 64 -15.41 0.82 8.43
CA SER A 64 -14.34 0.27 9.27
C SER A 64 -14.72 -1.14 9.73
N TRP A 65 -13.73 -2.04 9.70
CA TRP A 65 -13.86 -3.44 10.13
C TRP A 65 -12.53 -3.95 10.68
N VAL A 66 -12.50 -5.18 11.15
CA VAL A 66 -11.28 -5.84 11.62
C VAL A 66 -10.89 -6.97 10.69
N GLU A 67 -9.61 -7.03 10.35
CA GLU A 67 -8.99 -8.15 9.65
C GLU A 67 -8.01 -8.86 10.59
N GLU A 68 -8.01 -10.19 10.54
CA GLU A 68 -7.18 -11.06 11.34
C GLU A 68 -6.11 -11.71 10.46
N LEU A 69 -4.88 -11.66 10.92
CA LEU A 69 -3.73 -12.32 10.33
C LEU A 69 -3.10 -13.25 11.37
N ARG A 70 -2.83 -14.49 10.99
CA ARG A 70 -2.05 -15.42 11.78
C ARG A 70 -0.88 -15.92 10.94
N PHE A 71 0.32 -15.82 11.49
CA PHE A 71 1.52 -16.30 10.82
C PHE A 71 1.98 -17.63 11.39
N THR A 72 2.52 -18.48 10.52
CA THR A 72 3.26 -19.70 10.90
C THR A 72 4.54 -19.75 10.09
N ARG A 73 5.64 -20.23 10.67
CA ARG A 73 6.89 -20.43 9.91
C ARG A 73 6.75 -21.60 8.95
N ALA A 74 7.33 -21.45 7.74
CA ALA A 74 7.32 -22.48 6.71
C ALA A 74 8.63 -22.40 5.90
N GLY A 75 9.56 -23.32 6.20
CA GLY A 75 10.92 -23.21 5.66
C GLY A 75 11.60 -21.90 6.09
N ASP A 76 12.15 -21.18 5.12
CA ASP A 76 12.81 -19.90 5.36
C ASP A 76 11.81 -18.72 5.42
N GLY A 77 10.56 -18.93 5.00
CA GLY A 77 9.52 -17.91 4.98
C GLY A 77 8.37 -18.18 5.95
N PHE A 78 7.17 -17.73 5.56
CA PHE A 78 5.98 -17.82 6.40
C PHE A 78 4.75 -18.23 5.60
N ILE A 79 3.73 -18.67 6.32
CA ILE A 79 2.36 -18.78 5.83
C ILE A 79 1.53 -17.77 6.61
N ALA A 80 0.85 -16.85 5.89
CA ALA A 80 -0.12 -15.94 6.48
C ALA A 80 -1.53 -16.49 6.26
N HIS A 81 -2.30 -16.66 7.32
CA HIS A 81 -3.72 -16.97 7.29
C HIS A 81 -4.49 -15.69 7.52
N TRP A 82 -5.27 -15.27 6.54
CA TRP A 82 -6.00 -14.02 6.56
C TRP A 82 -7.51 -14.25 6.50
N ARG A 83 -8.27 -13.47 7.28
CA ARG A 83 -9.71 -13.37 7.19
C ARG A 83 -10.23 -12.02 7.69
N MET A 84 -11.45 -11.67 7.30
CA MET A 84 -12.20 -10.57 7.89
C MET A 84 -13.00 -11.08 9.10
N GLU A 85 -13.05 -10.31 10.17
CA GLU A 85 -13.81 -10.66 11.37
C GLU A 85 -15.30 -10.31 11.17
N ALA A 86 -16.14 -11.31 10.98
CA ALA A 86 -17.57 -11.13 10.65
C ALA A 86 -18.32 -10.21 11.62
N ALA A 87 -18.01 -10.31 12.93
CA ALA A 87 -18.65 -9.50 13.97
C ALA A 87 -18.32 -8.00 13.85
N SER A 88 -17.18 -7.65 13.24
CA SER A 88 -16.72 -6.27 13.09
C SER A 88 -17.25 -5.57 11.84
N LEU A 89 -17.86 -6.30 10.91
CA LEU A 89 -18.36 -5.75 9.65
C LEU A 89 -19.43 -4.69 9.90
N PRO A 90 -19.39 -3.53 9.23
CA PRO A 90 -20.43 -2.54 9.31
C PRO A 90 -21.76 -3.05 8.70
N PRO A 91 -22.91 -2.47 9.07
CA PRO A 91 -24.22 -2.93 8.60
C PRO A 91 -24.32 -3.02 7.07
N GLU A 92 -23.70 -2.08 6.36
CA GLU A 92 -23.73 -1.99 4.89
C GLU A 92 -23.09 -3.23 4.25
N MET A 93 -21.98 -3.72 4.82
CA MET A 93 -21.29 -4.93 4.34
C MET A 93 -22.04 -6.23 4.71
N ARG A 94 -22.93 -6.17 5.71
CA ARG A 94 -23.82 -7.27 6.10
C ARG A 94 -25.16 -7.25 5.38
N ALA A 95 -25.43 -6.21 4.59
CA ALA A 95 -26.66 -6.11 3.81
C ALA A 95 -26.80 -7.30 2.82
N PRO A 96 -28.00 -7.81 2.58
CA PRO A 96 -28.26 -8.98 1.73
C PRO A 96 -27.62 -8.88 0.33
N GLY A 97 -27.47 -7.66 -0.22
CA GLY A 97 -26.85 -7.41 -1.52
C GLY A 97 -25.33 -7.51 -1.53
N ILE A 98 -24.65 -7.42 -0.38
CA ILE A 98 -23.20 -7.41 -0.26
C ILE A 98 -22.67 -8.61 0.52
N ALA A 99 -23.42 -9.07 1.51
CA ALA A 99 -23.03 -10.18 2.38
C ALA A 99 -22.53 -11.44 1.63
N PRO A 100 -23.14 -11.89 0.52
CA PRO A 100 -22.64 -13.03 -0.24
C PRO A 100 -21.22 -12.80 -0.79
N MET A 101 -20.88 -11.57 -1.20
CA MET A 101 -19.55 -11.24 -1.74
C MET A 101 -18.48 -11.22 -0.65
N ILE A 102 -18.86 -10.94 0.60
CA ILE A 102 -17.95 -10.88 1.74
C ILE A 102 -17.78 -12.25 2.41
N ALA A 103 -18.76 -13.13 2.29
CA ALA A 103 -18.77 -14.45 2.93
C ALA A 103 -17.49 -15.29 2.74
N PRO A 104 -16.84 -15.34 1.56
CA PRO A 104 -15.59 -16.07 1.37
C PRO A 104 -14.44 -15.61 2.26
N PHE A 105 -14.50 -14.37 2.74
CA PHE A 105 -13.44 -13.71 3.50
C PHE A 105 -13.70 -13.71 5.01
N THR A 106 -14.91 -14.07 5.46
CA THR A 106 -15.29 -14.07 6.89
C THR A 106 -15.34 -15.48 7.51
N GLY A 107 -15.22 -16.50 6.69
CA GLY A 107 -15.28 -17.90 7.11
C GLY A 107 -13.88 -18.47 7.36
N GLU A 108 -13.59 -19.53 6.64
CA GLU A 108 -12.27 -20.18 6.65
C GLU A 108 -11.19 -19.22 6.12
N PRO A 109 -10.05 -19.06 6.84
CA PRO A 109 -8.98 -18.18 6.41
C PRO A 109 -8.45 -18.54 5.02
N ILE A 110 -8.02 -17.53 4.27
CA ILE A 110 -7.24 -17.73 3.03
C ILE A 110 -5.77 -17.71 3.42
N ALA A 111 -5.03 -18.75 3.00
CA ALA A 111 -3.62 -18.90 3.30
C ALA A 111 -2.75 -18.40 2.13
N PHE A 112 -1.69 -17.66 2.46
CA PHE A 112 -0.72 -17.12 1.53
C PHE A 112 0.68 -17.61 1.88
N ASP A 113 1.45 -18.06 0.89
CA ASP A 113 2.87 -18.34 1.05
C ASP A 113 3.65 -17.02 0.95
N LEU A 114 4.58 -16.78 1.88
CA LEU A 114 5.46 -15.61 1.92
C LEU A 114 6.92 -16.04 1.96
N ASP A 115 7.80 -15.21 1.40
CA ASP A 115 9.25 -15.36 1.58
C ASP A 115 9.71 -14.86 2.97
N ALA A 116 11.02 -14.83 3.18
CA ALA A 116 11.64 -14.40 4.43
C ALA A 116 11.46 -12.90 4.70
N GLU A 117 11.34 -12.09 3.67
CA GLU A 117 11.13 -10.65 3.70
C GLU A 117 9.65 -10.27 3.86
N GLY A 118 8.74 -11.27 3.83
CA GLY A 118 7.30 -11.07 3.96
C GLY A 118 6.61 -10.73 2.65
N THR A 119 7.29 -10.91 1.50
CA THR A 119 6.66 -10.73 0.18
C THR A 119 5.69 -11.88 -0.06
N VAL A 120 4.48 -11.54 -0.47
CA VAL A 120 3.46 -12.54 -0.80
C VAL A 120 3.77 -13.19 -2.13
N LEU A 121 3.99 -14.48 -2.13
CA LEU A 121 4.34 -15.26 -3.33
C LEU A 121 3.09 -15.78 -4.05
N ARG A 122 2.13 -16.31 -3.31
CA ARG A 122 0.90 -16.89 -3.88
C ARG A 122 -0.17 -17.18 -2.82
N VAL A 123 -1.38 -17.43 -3.28
CA VAL A 123 -2.43 -18.10 -2.48
C VAL A 123 -2.12 -19.60 -2.41
N ARG A 124 -1.98 -20.16 -1.22
CA ARG A 124 -1.51 -21.54 -1.00
C ARG A 124 -2.47 -22.61 -1.54
N ASP A 125 -3.75 -22.46 -1.33
CA ASP A 125 -4.78 -23.37 -1.85
C ASP A 125 -5.75 -22.57 -2.73
N TRP A 126 -5.21 -22.06 -3.84
CA TRP A 126 -5.97 -21.25 -4.76
C TRP A 126 -7.21 -21.95 -5.33
N PRO A 127 -7.18 -23.23 -5.75
CA PRO A 127 -8.38 -23.88 -6.27
C PRO A 127 -9.55 -23.86 -5.29
N ALA A 128 -9.33 -24.17 -4.00
CA ALA A 128 -10.37 -24.13 -2.97
C ALA A 128 -10.87 -22.70 -2.70
N ALA A 129 -9.96 -21.71 -2.60
CA ALA A 129 -10.31 -20.32 -2.44
C ALA A 129 -11.10 -19.80 -3.64
N GLN A 130 -10.69 -20.12 -4.87
CA GLN A 130 -11.36 -19.73 -6.10
C GLN A 130 -12.80 -20.26 -6.17
N VAL A 131 -13.03 -21.53 -5.80
CA VAL A 131 -14.37 -22.11 -5.75
C VAL A 131 -15.28 -21.31 -4.81
N ARG A 132 -14.80 -20.96 -3.61
CA ARG A 132 -15.56 -20.15 -2.64
C ARG A 132 -15.88 -18.76 -3.19
N ILE A 133 -14.91 -18.11 -3.83
CA ILE A 133 -15.07 -16.77 -4.41
C ILE A 133 -16.07 -16.81 -5.58
N LEU A 134 -15.95 -17.79 -6.48
CA LEU A 134 -16.87 -17.92 -7.61
C LEU A 134 -18.31 -18.22 -7.14
N ALA A 135 -18.49 -19.04 -6.11
CA ALA A 135 -19.81 -19.28 -5.52
C ALA A 135 -20.42 -17.98 -4.96
N ALA A 136 -19.59 -17.12 -4.35
CA ALA A 136 -20.03 -15.82 -3.85
C ALA A 136 -20.38 -14.85 -5.01
N VAL A 137 -19.60 -14.85 -6.07
CA VAL A 137 -19.89 -14.08 -7.31
C VAL A 137 -21.22 -14.52 -7.90
N ASP A 138 -21.46 -15.84 -8.00
CA ASP A 138 -22.72 -16.38 -8.53
C ASP A 138 -23.92 -16.02 -7.63
N ALA A 139 -23.76 -16.10 -6.30
CA ALA A 139 -24.79 -15.69 -5.34
C ALA A 139 -25.12 -14.20 -5.44
N ALA A 140 -24.11 -13.33 -5.56
CA ALA A 140 -24.30 -11.90 -5.77
C ALA A 140 -24.99 -11.63 -7.12
N GLY A 141 -24.66 -12.40 -8.14
CA GLY A 141 -25.30 -12.31 -9.46
C GLY A 141 -26.81 -12.55 -9.42
N GLN A 142 -27.31 -13.36 -8.49
CA GLN A 142 -28.78 -13.56 -8.35
C GLN A 142 -29.52 -12.29 -7.93
N LEU A 143 -28.84 -11.32 -7.37
CA LEU A 143 -29.41 -10.05 -6.93
C LEU A 143 -29.48 -9.01 -8.06
N ILE A 144 -28.85 -9.30 -9.21
CA ILE A 144 -28.86 -8.45 -10.41
C ILE A 144 -30.12 -8.81 -11.23
N PRO A 145 -30.87 -7.80 -11.76
CA PRO A 145 -31.97 -8.07 -12.68
C PRO A 145 -31.54 -8.98 -13.84
N ALA A 146 -32.40 -9.93 -14.22
CA ALA A 146 -32.04 -10.97 -15.23
C ALA A 146 -31.52 -10.37 -16.55
N ALA A 147 -32.11 -9.27 -17.00
CA ALA A 147 -31.73 -8.61 -18.25
C ALA A 147 -30.27 -8.08 -18.26
N ASP A 148 -29.73 -7.73 -17.07
CA ASP A 148 -28.38 -7.23 -16.90
C ASP A 148 -27.40 -8.34 -16.49
N ARG A 149 -27.93 -9.36 -15.79
CA ARG A 149 -27.14 -10.49 -15.29
C ARG A 149 -26.41 -11.22 -16.42
N ASP A 150 -27.13 -11.56 -17.48
CA ASP A 150 -26.59 -12.33 -18.62
C ASP A 150 -25.47 -11.57 -19.36
N LYS A 151 -25.43 -10.24 -19.24
CA LYS A 151 -24.38 -9.40 -19.81
C LYS A 151 -23.18 -9.21 -18.87
N VAL A 152 -23.43 -9.02 -17.58
CA VAL A 152 -22.41 -8.61 -16.61
C VAL A 152 -21.71 -9.83 -15.99
N MET A 153 -22.47 -10.86 -15.61
CA MET A 153 -21.93 -11.98 -14.84
C MET A 153 -20.85 -12.80 -15.57
N PRO A 154 -20.95 -13.07 -16.89
CA PRO A 154 -19.86 -13.76 -17.59
C PRO A 154 -18.53 -13.01 -17.51
N GLN A 155 -18.55 -11.69 -17.59
CA GLN A 155 -17.34 -10.85 -17.49
C GLN A 155 -16.77 -10.86 -16.07
N VAL A 156 -17.63 -10.65 -15.06
CA VAL A 156 -17.22 -10.69 -13.65
C VAL A 156 -16.63 -12.07 -13.31
N ARG A 157 -17.29 -13.15 -13.73
CA ARG A 157 -16.80 -14.51 -13.52
C ARG A 157 -15.45 -14.75 -14.21
N ALA A 158 -15.31 -14.30 -15.46
CA ALA A 158 -14.06 -14.41 -16.23
C ALA A 158 -12.88 -13.71 -15.52
N MET A 159 -13.13 -12.56 -14.87
CA MET A 159 -12.09 -11.86 -14.09
C MET A 159 -11.52 -12.76 -12.99
N PHE A 160 -12.37 -13.45 -12.22
CA PHE A 160 -11.92 -14.32 -11.13
C PHE A 160 -11.40 -15.67 -11.62
N THR A 161 -11.93 -16.23 -12.71
CA THR A 161 -11.40 -17.47 -13.30
C THR A 161 -10.05 -17.28 -13.97
N GLY A 162 -9.74 -16.07 -14.43
CA GLY A 162 -8.44 -15.71 -15.00
C GLY A 162 -7.32 -15.51 -13.99
N LEU A 163 -7.62 -15.44 -12.69
CA LEU A 163 -6.59 -15.32 -11.66
C LEU A 163 -5.89 -16.66 -11.44
N THR A 164 -4.58 -16.61 -11.23
CA THR A 164 -3.74 -17.73 -10.78
C THR A 164 -3.43 -17.61 -9.29
N ALA A 165 -2.80 -18.63 -8.72
CA ALA A 165 -2.34 -18.59 -7.34
C ALA A 165 -1.41 -17.38 -7.08
N GLU A 166 -0.57 -17.02 -8.05
CA GLU A 166 0.43 -15.94 -7.97
C GLU A 166 -0.20 -14.56 -8.19
N THR A 167 -1.24 -14.45 -9.00
CA THR A 167 -1.88 -13.15 -9.30
C THR A 167 -3.07 -12.83 -8.40
N ALA A 168 -3.65 -13.82 -7.74
CA ALA A 168 -4.78 -13.62 -6.84
C ALA A 168 -4.46 -12.74 -5.61
N PRO A 169 -3.26 -12.80 -5.00
CA PRO A 169 -2.96 -11.97 -3.83
C PRO A 169 -3.20 -10.48 -4.07
N SER A 170 -2.76 -9.91 -5.19
CA SER A 170 -2.95 -8.48 -5.50
C SER A 170 -4.43 -8.06 -5.64
N ALA A 171 -5.32 -9.01 -5.97
CA ALA A 171 -6.76 -8.77 -5.99
C ALA A 171 -7.41 -8.91 -4.60
N LEU A 172 -6.92 -9.85 -3.78
CA LEU A 172 -7.52 -10.20 -2.49
C LEU A 172 -7.02 -9.34 -1.33
N LEU A 173 -5.72 -9.04 -1.29
CA LEU A 173 -5.06 -8.37 -0.16
C LEU A 173 -5.07 -6.85 -0.24
N ARG A 174 -5.79 -6.26 -1.17
CA ARG A 174 -5.77 -4.81 -1.46
C ARG A 174 -5.84 -3.91 -0.23
N ASN A 175 -6.56 -4.32 0.83
CA ASN A 175 -6.69 -3.52 2.04
C ASN A 175 -5.55 -3.74 3.04
N VAL A 176 -4.91 -4.91 3.00
CA VAL A 176 -3.85 -5.32 3.94
C VAL A 176 -2.50 -5.55 3.25
N GLU A 177 -2.41 -5.32 1.95
CA GLU A 177 -1.16 -5.37 1.19
C GLU A 177 -0.01 -4.61 1.89
N PRO A 178 -0.24 -3.42 2.50
CA PRO A 178 0.81 -2.70 3.22
C PRO A 178 1.36 -3.40 4.46
N LEU A 179 0.74 -4.50 4.91
CA LEU A 179 1.24 -5.31 6.02
C LEU A 179 2.32 -6.31 5.58
N PHE A 180 2.54 -6.42 4.26
CA PHE A 180 3.47 -7.39 3.66
C PHE A 180 4.59 -6.68 2.91
N GLY A 181 5.72 -7.38 2.69
CA GLY A 181 6.83 -6.88 1.89
C GLY A 181 7.63 -5.72 2.49
N GLY A 182 7.44 -5.45 3.79
CA GLY A 182 8.20 -4.40 4.49
C GLY A 182 9.56 -4.85 5.02
N GLY A 183 9.87 -6.14 4.95
CA GLY A 183 11.16 -6.70 5.40
C GLY A 183 12.30 -6.47 4.41
N GLY A 184 13.53 -6.64 4.90
CA GLY A 184 14.73 -6.51 4.08
C GLY A 184 15.18 -5.09 3.79
N LEU A 185 14.49 -4.07 4.31
CA LEU A 185 14.94 -2.67 4.20
C LEU A 185 16.02 -2.36 5.23
N SER A 186 17.09 -1.72 4.77
CA SER A 186 18.20 -1.23 5.60
C SER A 186 18.46 0.21 5.21
N MET A 187 18.16 1.17 6.08
CA MET A 187 18.15 2.60 5.76
C MET A 187 18.70 3.45 6.90
N HIS A 188 19.20 4.64 6.56
CA HIS A 188 19.50 5.71 7.53
C HIS A 188 18.28 6.67 7.64
N VAL A 189 18.14 7.30 8.80
CA VAL A 189 17.11 8.34 8.96
C VAL A 189 17.38 9.50 8.01
N GLY A 190 16.37 9.85 7.22
CA GLY A 190 16.43 10.84 6.14
C GLY A 190 16.85 10.26 4.78
N GLU A 191 17.20 8.98 4.71
CA GLU A 191 17.47 8.31 3.44
C GLU A 191 16.19 8.09 2.63
N GLU A 192 16.34 8.26 1.31
CA GLU A 192 15.26 8.09 0.35
C GLU A 192 15.65 7.05 -0.70
N ILE A 193 14.75 6.11 -0.96
CA ILE A 193 14.88 5.11 -2.02
C ILE A 193 13.75 5.35 -3.01
N SER A 194 14.09 5.54 -4.28
CA SER A 194 13.12 5.66 -5.38
C SER A 194 13.28 4.50 -6.35
N THR A 195 12.16 3.87 -6.71
CA THR A 195 12.14 2.72 -7.61
C THR A 195 10.93 2.80 -8.53
N PRO A 196 11.13 2.69 -9.86
CA PRO A 196 10.03 2.47 -10.79
C PRO A 196 9.49 1.05 -10.59
N ILE A 197 8.18 0.92 -10.51
CA ILE A 197 7.49 -0.36 -10.40
C ILE A 197 6.33 -0.47 -11.39
N GLU A 198 6.03 -1.70 -11.78
CA GLU A 198 4.84 -2.06 -12.53
C GLU A 198 3.82 -2.67 -11.56
N GLN A 199 2.79 -1.90 -11.22
CA GLN A 199 1.70 -2.37 -10.35
C GLN A 199 0.74 -3.25 -11.16
N PRO A 200 0.67 -4.56 -10.92
CA PRO A 200 -0.30 -5.42 -11.59
C PRO A 200 -1.73 -5.00 -11.25
N VAL A 201 -2.60 -5.01 -12.25
CA VAL A 201 -4.05 -4.83 -12.10
C VAL A 201 -4.75 -6.06 -12.71
N PRO A 202 -4.67 -7.23 -12.06
CA PRO A 202 -5.06 -8.52 -12.66
C PRO A 202 -6.52 -8.55 -13.11
N LEU A 203 -7.41 -7.90 -12.38
CA LEU A 203 -8.83 -7.80 -12.76
C LEU A 203 -9.07 -7.03 -14.05
N LEU A 204 -8.13 -6.14 -14.43
CA LEU A 204 -8.15 -5.43 -15.72
C LEU A 204 -7.23 -6.11 -16.75
N GLY A 205 -6.42 -7.08 -16.34
CA GLY A 205 -5.54 -7.86 -17.21
C GLY A 205 -4.35 -7.09 -17.74
N GLY A 206 -3.80 -6.17 -16.93
CA GLY A 206 -2.63 -5.37 -17.27
C GLY A 206 -1.91 -4.86 -16.03
N SER A 207 -1.00 -3.91 -16.23
CA SER A 207 -0.27 -3.21 -15.16
C SER A 207 -0.29 -1.70 -15.38
N VAL A 208 0.02 -0.96 -14.32
CA VAL A 208 0.24 0.48 -14.36
C VAL A 208 1.64 0.76 -13.83
N ALA A 209 2.44 1.50 -14.61
CA ALA A 209 3.75 1.97 -14.16
C ALA A 209 3.59 3.10 -13.16
N MET A 210 4.43 3.10 -12.13
CA MET A 210 4.51 4.19 -11.16
C MET A 210 5.90 4.30 -10.56
N ASP A 211 6.27 5.52 -10.16
CA ASP A 211 7.47 5.76 -9.36
C ASP A 211 7.10 5.75 -7.89
N VAL A 212 7.75 4.88 -7.13
CA VAL A 212 7.58 4.79 -5.68
C VAL A 212 8.81 5.30 -4.98
N THR A 213 8.62 6.27 -4.10
CA THR A 213 9.65 6.83 -3.23
C THR A 213 9.32 6.47 -1.78
N ILE A 214 10.29 5.91 -1.06
CA ILE A 214 10.19 5.57 0.36
C ILE A 214 11.29 6.30 1.11
N THR A 215 10.94 6.96 2.21
CA THR A 215 11.88 7.68 3.08
C THR A 215 11.77 7.17 4.50
N LEU A 216 12.88 6.83 5.15
CA LEU A 216 12.90 6.62 6.60
C LEU A 216 12.90 7.97 7.30
N SER A 217 11.72 8.46 7.69
CA SER A 217 11.54 9.81 8.24
C SER A 217 11.92 9.93 9.71
N ALA A 218 11.80 8.85 10.49
CA ALA A 218 12.18 8.81 11.89
C ALA A 218 12.42 7.36 12.35
N ALA A 219 13.24 7.18 13.39
CA ALA A 219 13.41 5.90 14.05
C ALA A 219 13.73 6.05 15.54
N GLU A 220 13.18 5.15 16.33
CA GLU A 220 13.60 4.82 17.70
C GLU A 220 14.31 3.46 17.64
N PRO A 221 15.65 3.40 17.68
CA PRO A 221 16.40 2.15 17.51
C PRO A 221 15.90 1.02 18.40
N GLY A 222 15.67 -0.15 17.81
CA GLY A 222 15.17 -1.34 18.51
C GLY A 222 13.67 -1.29 18.89
N ARG A 223 12.96 -0.20 18.60
CA ARG A 223 11.55 -0.03 18.96
C ARG A 223 10.66 0.23 17.74
N THR A 224 10.83 1.37 17.11
CA THR A 224 9.94 1.78 16.01
C THR A 224 10.70 2.49 14.89
N ALA A 225 10.16 2.39 13.68
CA ALA A 225 10.57 3.19 12.53
C ALA A 225 9.34 3.81 11.87
N THR A 226 9.50 5.01 11.32
CA THR A 226 8.46 5.67 10.55
C THR A 226 8.93 5.82 9.11
N LEU A 227 8.24 5.15 8.20
CA LEU A 227 8.42 5.31 6.76
C LEU A 227 7.35 6.25 6.22
N THR A 228 7.75 7.15 5.34
CA THR A 228 6.84 7.89 4.46
C THR A 228 7.00 7.39 3.05
N SER A 229 5.91 7.30 2.32
CA SER A 229 5.93 6.88 0.92
C SER A 229 5.17 7.85 0.04
N ARG A 230 5.62 7.94 -1.22
CA ARG A 230 4.93 8.63 -2.30
C ARG A 230 4.94 7.73 -3.53
N SER A 231 3.81 7.64 -4.21
CA SER A 231 3.69 6.94 -5.48
C SER A 231 3.05 7.87 -6.50
N ASP A 232 3.72 8.09 -7.61
CA ASP A 232 3.22 8.89 -8.73
C ASP A 232 3.00 7.95 -9.92
N TYR A 233 1.74 7.85 -10.37
CA TYR A 233 1.36 6.97 -11.45
C TYR A 233 1.71 7.57 -12.81
N ASP A 234 2.30 6.77 -13.71
CA ASP A 234 2.51 7.17 -15.10
C ASP A 234 1.17 7.32 -15.84
N PRO A 235 0.79 8.54 -16.25
CA PRO A 235 -0.49 8.79 -16.92
C PRO A 235 -0.64 8.00 -18.22
N ASP A 236 0.46 7.79 -18.95
CA ASP A 236 0.43 7.09 -20.24
C ASP A 236 0.19 5.58 -20.04
N SER A 237 0.78 4.98 -19.01
CA SER A 237 0.52 3.58 -18.68
C SER A 237 -0.93 3.38 -18.24
N PHE A 238 -1.47 4.30 -17.43
CA PHE A 238 -2.87 4.28 -17.03
C PHE A 238 -3.82 4.42 -18.23
N LYS A 239 -3.52 5.33 -19.16
CA LYS A 239 -4.26 5.50 -20.40
C LYS A 239 -4.24 4.23 -21.26
N ARG A 240 -3.06 3.59 -21.42
CA ARG A 240 -2.94 2.31 -22.13
C ARG A 240 -3.83 1.22 -21.52
N LEU A 241 -3.81 1.09 -20.19
CA LEU A 241 -4.64 0.10 -19.48
C LEU A 241 -6.14 0.34 -19.73
N LEU A 242 -6.61 1.59 -19.65
CA LEU A 242 -8.00 1.93 -19.92
C LEU A 242 -8.40 1.70 -21.39
N THR A 243 -7.49 1.97 -22.34
CA THR A 243 -7.71 1.68 -23.75
C THR A 243 -7.85 0.16 -23.97
N GLN A 244 -6.98 -0.65 -23.38
CA GLN A 244 -7.08 -2.11 -23.44
C GLN A 244 -8.38 -2.63 -22.82
N LEU A 245 -8.87 -1.98 -21.77
CA LEU A 245 -10.17 -2.31 -21.19
C LEU A 245 -11.31 -1.95 -22.17
N ALA A 246 -11.22 -0.79 -22.83
CA ALA A 246 -12.21 -0.37 -23.83
C ALA A 246 -12.27 -1.32 -25.04
N ASP A 247 -11.16 -1.97 -25.39
CA ASP A 247 -11.10 -2.96 -26.48
C ASP A 247 -11.95 -4.23 -26.22
N ARG A 248 -12.35 -4.44 -24.95
CA ARG A 248 -13.22 -5.57 -24.56
C ARG A 248 -14.71 -5.29 -24.74
N PHE A 249 -15.08 -4.06 -25.06
CA PHE A 249 -16.46 -3.67 -25.31
C PHE A 249 -16.84 -3.79 -26.81
N THR A 250 -18.13 -3.73 -27.09
CA THR A 250 -18.61 -3.70 -28.49
C THR A 250 -18.12 -2.43 -29.20
N PRO A 251 -18.02 -2.43 -30.56
CA PRO A 251 -17.54 -1.25 -31.29
C PRO A 251 -18.30 0.05 -31.01
N ALA A 252 -19.61 -0.02 -30.77
CA ALA A 252 -20.42 1.16 -30.45
C ALA A 252 -20.15 1.66 -29.02
N GLU A 253 -20.04 0.76 -28.03
CA GLU A 253 -19.69 1.09 -26.65
C GLU A 253 -18.23 1.59 -26.54
N LYS A 254 -17.32 0.99 -27.33
CA LYS A 254 -15.93 1.40 -27.42
C LYS A 254 -15.82 2.86 -27.86
N ALA A 255 -16.49 3.27 -28.93
CA ALA A 255 -16.40 4.64 -29.45
C ALA A 255 -16.86 5.67 -28.40
N ALA A 256 -18.01 5.43 -27.75
CA ALA A 256 -18.51 6.32 -26.69
C ALA A 256 -17.56 6.38 -25.48
N ARG A 257 -17.04 5.24 -25.03
CA ARG A 257 -16.14 5.16 -23.89
C ARG A 257 -14.75 5.74 -24.18
N THR A 258 -14.21 5.51 -25.38
CA THR A 258 -12.93 6.09 -25.80
C THR A 258 -13.01 7.61 -25.81
N GLN A 259 -14.10 8.18 -26.32
CA GLN A 259 -14.33 9.62 -26.33
C GLN A 259 -14.44 10.18 -24.90
N GLU A 260 -15.15 9.51 -23.97
CA GLU A 260 -15.21 9.89 -22.56
C GLU A 260 -13.82 9.82 -21.91
N LEU A 261 -13.06 8.77 -22.17
CA LEU A 261 -11.71 8.58 -21.64
C LEU A 261 -10.75 9.64 -22.19
N GLU A 262 -10.78 9.92 -23.49
CA GLU A 262 -9.96 10.96 -24.10
C GLU A 262 -10.26 12.36 -23.57
N GLN A 263 -11.51 12.62 -23.18
CA GLN A 263 -11.89 13.90 -22.55
C GLN A 263 -11.48 13.99 -21.07
N MET A 264 -11.44 12.87 -20.34
CA MET A 264 -11.14 12.85 -18.91
C MET A 264 -9.65 12.65 -18.59
N LEU A 265 -8.89 12.01 -19.48
CA LEU A 265 -7.53 11.56 -19.20
C LEU A 265 -6.39 12.55 -19.48
N PRO A 266 -6.50 13.58 -20.34
CA PRO A 266 -5.35 14.39 -20.75
C PRO A 266 -4.65 15.09 -19.58
N GLU A 267 -5.36 15.33 -18.47
CA GLU A 267 -4.88 16.12 -17.35
C GLU A 267 -5.06 15.46 -15.98
N MET A 268 -5.35 14.15 -15.95
CA MET A 268 -5.51 13.45 -14.68
C MET A 268 -4.19 12.86 -14.21
N LEU A 269 -3.62 13.43 -13.18
CA LEU A 269 -2.50 12.86 -12.43
C LEU A 269 -3.05 12.14 -11.19
N LEU A 270 -2.62 10.91 -11.00
CA LEU A 270 -2.95 10.12 -9.81
C LEU A 270 -1.70 9.98 -8.95
N SER A 271 -1.80 10.28 -7.69
CA SER A 271 -0.71 10.06 -6.73
C SER A 271 -1.23 9.53 -5.41
N GLU A 272 -0.35 8.85 -4.68
CA GLU A 272 -0.60 8.35 -3.34
C GLU A 272 0.49 8.84 -2.39
N THR A 273 0.11 9.13 -1.15
CA THR A 273 1.05 9.39 -0.07
C THR A 273 0.71 8.51 1.11
N GLY A 274 1.72 7.93 1.73
CA GLY A 274 1.56 7.01 2.85
C GLY A 274 2.48 7.34 4.02
N THR A 275 2.08 6.89 5.20
CA THR A 275 2.92 6.87 6.41
C THR A 275 2.73 5.53 7.10
N THR A 276 3.83 4.87 7.44
CA THR A 276 3.85 3.59 8.13
C THR A 276 4.68 3.70 9.39
N LEU A 277 4.07 3.46 10.55
CA LEU A 277 4.80 3.26 11.81
C LEU A 277 5.02 1.77 12.00
N ILE A 278 6.26 1.34 12.03
CA ILE A 278 6.68 -0.07 12.12
C ILE A 278 7.18 -0.39 13.53
N ASP A 279 6.79 -1.54 14.05
CA ASP A 279 7.36 -2.19 15.23
C ASP A 279 8.63 -2.93 14.79
N LEU A 280 9.82 -2.41 15.12
CA LEU A 280 11.08 -2.99 14.65
C LEU A 280 11.32 -4.43 15.09
N PRO A 281 10.93 -4.86 16.32
CA PRO A 281 11.10 -6.26 16.73
C PRO A 281 10.35 -7.27 15.86
N SER A 282 9.19 -6.90 15.33
CA SER A 282 8.37 -7.77 14.46
C SER A 282 8.45 -7.41 12.98
N GLY A 283 8.91 -6.22 12.64
CA GLY A 283 8.83 -5.68 11.27
C GLY A 283 7.42 -5.38 10.81
N MET A 284 6.42 -5.48 11.71
CA MET A 284 5.02 -5.31 11.35
C MET A 284 4.54 -3.86 11.56
N PRO A 285 3.68 -3.33 10.68
CA PRO A 285 3.08 -2.03 10.88
C PRO A 285 2.22 -1.97 12.16
N LEU A 286 2.50 -1.01 13.04
CA LEU A 286 1.61 -0.60 14.13
C LEU A 286 0.47 0.25 13.60
N ARG A 287 0.78 1.09 12.63
CA ARG A 287 -0.15 1.98 11.95
C ARG A 287 0.31 2.20 10.51
N TYR A 288 -0.64 2.20 9.62
CA TYR A 288 -0.48 2.60 8.22
C TYR A 288 -1.57 3.57 7.85
N GLU A 289 -1.23 4.63 7.15
CA GLU A 289 -2.17 5.59 6.58
C GLU A 289 -1.76 5.88 5.14
N ASN A 290 -2.71 5.85 4.24
CA ASN A 290 -2.52 6.18 2.83
C ASN A 290 -3.63 7.10 2.35
N ARG A 291 -3.27 8.04 1.49
CA ARG A 291 -4.21 8.92 0.79
C ARG A 291 -3.92 8.88 -0.70
N ARG A 292 -4.93 8.56 -1.45
CA ARG A 292 -4.93 8.66 -2.91
C ARG A 292 -5.63 9.94 -3.32
N ILE A 293 -4.97 10.71 -4.17
CA ILE A 293 -5.48 11.96 -4.70
C ILE A 293 -5.41 11.92 -6.23
N ALA A 294 -6.35 12.62 -6.88
CA ALA A 294 -6.31 12.89 -8.30
C ALA A 294 -6.18 14.40 -8.52
N THR A 295 -5.32 14.81 -9.42
CA THR A 295 -5.27 16.18 -9.91
C THR A 295 -5.89 16.19 -11.29
N ILE A 296 -6.96 16.97 -11.47
CA ILE A 296 -7.73 17.09 -12.71
C ILE A 296 -7.81 18.60 -13.00
N ASP A 297 -7.36 19.04 -14.16
CA ASP A 297 -7.33 20.46 -14.55
C ASP A 297 -6.64 21.33 -13.47
N GLY A 298 -5.53 20.85 -12.92
CA GLY A 298 -4.78 21.53 -11.85
C GLY A 298 -5.47 21.56 -10.47
N LYS A 299 -6.66 20.96 -10.31
CA LYS A 299 -7.38 20.87 -9.03
C LYS A 299 -7.17 19.49 -8.41
N THR A 300 -6.63 19.49 -7.19
CA THR A 300 -6.45 18.26 -6.41
C THR A 300 -7.74 17.89 -5.68
N VAL A 301 -8.18 16.65 -5.87
CA VAL A 301 -9.36 16.09 -5.22
C VAL A 301 -9.01 14.77 -4.50
N PRO A 302 -9.51 14.53 -3.29
CA PRO A 302 -9.33 13.24 -2.63
C PRO A 302 -10.10 12.15 -3.39
N VAL A 303 -9.48 10.98 -3.52
CA VAL A 303 -10.10 9.80 -4.15
C VAL A 303 -10.46 8.77 -3.10
N GLU A 304 -9.50 8.46 -2.25
CA GLU A 304 -9.61 7.40 -1.26
C GLU A 304 -8.60 7.60 -0.13
N SER A 305 -8.95 7.18 1.08
CA SER A 305 -7.97 6.97 2.15
C SER A 305 -8.14 5.56 2.74
N LEU A 306 -7.03 5.00 3.18
CA LEU A 306 -6.94 3.71 3.85
C LEU A 306 -6.10 3.89 5.11
N ALA A 307 -6.62 3.42 6.25
CA ALA A 307 -5.85 3.36 7.48
C ALA A 307 -5.93 1.95 8.07
N LEU A 308 -4.78 1.46 8.55
CA LEU A 308 -4.64 0.22 9.28
C LEU A 308 -4.09 0.54 10.67
N THR A 309 -4.66 -0.08 11.70
CA THR A 309 -4.17 0.06 13.07
C THR A 309 -4.14 -1.31 13.74
N TRP A 310 -2.97 -1.71 14.22
CA TRP A 310 -2.84 -2.95 14.99
C TRP A 310 -3.57 -2.82 16.33
N LEU A 311 -4.48 -3.77 16.61
CA LEU A 311 -5.21 -3.88 17.88
C LEU A 311 -4.45 -4.85 18.78
N ARG A 312 -3.63 -4.29 19.69
CA ARG A 312 -2.91 -5.07 20.72
C ARG A 312 -3.82 -5.52 21.85
#